data_d07f9ae317431eff7a23e16cd0d07585
#
_entry.id   d07f9ae317431eff7a23e16cd0d07585
#
_cell.length_a   1.000
_cell.length_b   1.000
_cell.length_c   1.000
_cell.angle_alpha   90.00
_cell.angle_beta   90.00
_cell.angle_gamma   90.00
#
_symmetry.space_group_name_H-M   'P 1'
#
loop_
_entity.id
_entity.type
_entity.pdbx_description
1 polymer ?
#
loop_
_entity_poly.entity_id
_entity_poly.type
_entity_poly.pdbx_seq_one_letter_code
_entity_poly.pdbx_strand_id
1 'polypeptide(L)'
;FEVTKIGDAHFLEGGMIKDALWADIDKNGEKDLILAAMWQPIKICFANEGLLASPVSISEDQGWWQTVKALDYDQDGDLDLLVGNLGLNSKLQATHEAPLRMYLNDFDDNGQQDPILTYDKKGVESIFVSKKDLTKQLPGIKKEFLDHKTYAEAPLRQLFSEDLLNGDEVLVANELRFGIFENNEG
;
A
#
# COMPACT_ATOMS: atom_id res chain seq x y z
N PHE A 1 16.79 21.10 18.35
CA PHE A 1 15.67 20.84 17.45
C PHE A 1 14.45 20.59 18.30
N GLU A 2 13.37 21.30 18.03
CA GLU A 2 12.07 21.04 18.61
C GLU A 2 11.25 20.23 17.60
N VAL A 3 10.69 19.10 18.01
CA VAL A 3 9.82 18.29 17.17
C VAL A 3 8.39 18.74 17.43
N THR A 4 7.84 19.53 16.50
CA THR A 4 6.43 19.91 16.54
C THR A 4 5.60 18.84 15.86
N LYS A 5 4.58 18.30 16.54
CA LYS A 5 3.60 17.45 15.89
C LYS A 5 2.74 18.31 14.98
N ILE A 6 2.74 18.00 13.69
CA ILE A 6 1.88 18.66 12.71
C ILE A 6 0.52 17.96 12.72
N GLY A 7 -0.50 18.68 13.22
CA GLY A 7 -1.89 18.26 13.15
C GLY A 7 -2.33 17.16 14.12
N ASP A 8 -3.61 16.85 14.06
CA ASP A 8 -4.23 15.75 14.79
C ASP A 8 -3.89 14.38 14.15
N ALA A 9 -4.15 13.29 14.89
CA ALA A 9 -3.79 11.92 14.55
C ALA A 9 -4.26 11.42 13.16
N HIS A 10 -5.14 12.13 12.47
CA HIS A 10 -5.64 11.78 11.13
C HIS A 10 -4.56 11.68 10.04
N PHE A 11 -3.41 12.36 10.21
CA PHE A 11 -2.26 12.19 9.33
C PHE A 11 -1.61 10.80 9.48
N LEU A 12 -1.81 10.12 10.61
CA LEU A 12 -1.22 8.83 10.94
C LEU A 12 -2.03 7.64 10.41
N GLU A 13 -3.26 7.85 9.98
CA GLU A 13 -4.08 6.81 9.32
C GLU A 13 -3.60 6.51 7.88
N GLY A 14 -2.47 7.07 7.50
CA GLY A 14 -1.91 7.01 6.16
C GLY A 14 -1.14 5.75 5.79
N GLY A 15 -1.14 4.70 6.60
CA GLY A 15 -0.36 3.50 6.31
C GLY A 15 1.15 3.72 6.52
N MET A 16 1.99 2.95 5.81
CA MET A 16 3.44 3.04 5.90
C MET A 16 3.97 4.12 4.96
N ILE A 17 4.10 5.36 5.44
CA ILE A 17 4.67 6.48 4.68
C ILE A 17 6.14 6.19 4.39
N LYS A 18 6.54 6.29 3.13
CA LYS A 18 7.88 6.04 2.61
C LYS A 18 8.59 7.33 2.22
N ASP A 19 7.86 8.29 1.69
CA ASP A 19 8.39 9.58 1.27
C ASP A 19 7.33 10.66 1.46
N ALA A 20 7.80 11.90 1.67
CA ALA A 20 6.96 13.07 1.80
C ALA A 20 7.63 14.27 1.11
N LEU A 21 6.85 15.09 0.44
CA LEU A 21 7.30 16.24 -0.32
C LEU A 21 6.49 17.47 0.03
N TRP A 22 7.16 18.63 0.12
CA TRP A 22 6.51 19.93 0.24
C TRP A 22 6.58 20.66 -1.11
N ALA A 23 5.43 20.91 -1.74
CA ALA A 23 5.31 21.65 -2.99
C ALA A 23 3.99 22.44 -3.01
N ASP A 24 3.97 23.56 -3.68
CA ASP A 24 2.75 24.35 -3.92
C ASP A 24 2.06 23.79 -5.18
N ILE A 25 1.10 22.89 -4.98
CA ILE A 25 0.47 22.12 -6.06
C ILE A 25 -0.72 22.90 -6.65
N ASP A 26 -1.44 23.65 -5.82
CA ASP A 26 -2.61 24.44 -6.24
C ASP A 26 -2.31 25.91 -6.54
N LYS A 27 -1.02 26.30 -6.53
CA LYS A 27 -0.52 27.66 -6.82
C LYS A 27 -1.09 28.74 -5.91
N ASN A 28 -1.49 28.41 -4.68
CA ASN A 28 -1.97 29.39 -3.72
C ASN A 28 -0.86 30.16 -3.01
N GLY A 29 0.42 29.82 -3.24
CA GLY A 29 1.62 30.41 -2.64
C GLY A 29 2.05 29.75 -1.34
N GLU A 30 1.32 28.77 -0.84
CA GLU A 30 1.66 27.95 0.32
C GLU A 30 2.09 26.55 -0.13
N LYS A 31 2.90 25.87 0.67
CA LYS A 31 3.35 24.51 0.33
C LYS A 31 2.43 23.46 0.91
N ASP A 32 1.93 22.62 0.05
CA ASP A 32 1.16 21.43 0.38
C ASP A 32 2.09 20.29 0.79
N LEU A 33 1.56 19.35 1.57
CA LEU A 33 2.26 18.14 1.95
C LEU A 33 1.75 16.95 1.13
N ILE A 34 2.62 16.39 0.29
CA ILE A 34 2.35 15.22 -0.53
C ILE A 34 2.92 13.99 0.16
N LEU A 35 2.14 12.92 0.28
CA LEU A 35 2.50 11.69 0.97
C LEU A 35 2.50 10.50 0.02
N ALA A 36 3.63 9.79 -0.04
CA ALA A 36 3.77 8.50 -0.71
C ALA A 36 3.87 7.39 0.36
N ALA A 37 2.92 6.46 0.34
CA ALA A 37 2.83 5.39 1.33
C ALA A 37 2.60 4.02 0.67
N MET A 38 2.97 2.95 1.35
CA MET A 38 2.59 1.60 0.94
C MET A 38 1.14 1.33 1.31
N TRP A 39 0.44 0.57 0.47
CA TRP A 39 -0.95 0.14 0.65
C TRP A 39 -1.97 1.27 0.66
N GLN A 40 -1.60 2.42 0.13
CA GLN A 40 -2.44 3.62 0.10
C GLN A 40 -2.34 4.29 -1.29
N PRO A 41 -3.31 5.12 -1.67
CA PRO A 41 -3.13 6.07 -2.76
C PRO A 41 -2.10 7.14 -2.38
N ILE A 42 -1.61 7.87 -3.38
CA ILE A 42 -0.90 9.14 -3.12
C ILE A 42 -1.90 10.12 -2.54
N LYS A 43 -1.50 10.82 -1.48
CA LYS A 43 -2.36 11.79 -0.78
C LYS A 43 -1.72 13.17 -0.75
N ILE A 44 -2.54 14.20 -0.84
CA ILE A 44 -2.15 15.60 -0.67
C ILE A 44 -2.91 16.20 0.50
N CYS A 45 -2.19 16.90 1.37
CA CYS A 45 -2.73 17.76 2.40
C CYS A 45 -2.52 19.21 1.94
N PHE A 46 -3.55 19.83 1.40
CA PHE A 46 -3.47 21.22 0.95
C PHE A 46 -3.29 22.18 2.12
N ALA A 47 -2.39 23.16 1.92
CA ALA A 47 -2.14 24.22 2.89
C ALA A 47 -3.03 25.44 2.59
N ASN A 48 -3.60 26.01 3.64
CA ASN A 48 -4.33 27.28 3.53
C ASN A 48 -4.22 28.04 4.86
N GLU A 49 -3.86 29.33 4.79
CA GLU A 49 -3.65 30.21 5.96
C GLU A 49 -2.69 29.60 7.01
N GLY A 50 -1.62 28.91 6.53
CA GLY A 50 -0.62 28.24 7.37
C GLY A 50 -1.10 26.94 8.03
N LEU A 51 -2.25 26.42 7.68
CA LEU A 51 -2.80 25.16 8.20
C LEU A 51 -2.91 24.12 7.09
N LEU A 52 -2.60 22.87 7.42
CA LEU A 52 -2.81 21.72 6.53
C LEU A 52 -4.23 21.17 6.68
N ALA A 53 -4.90 20.99 5.54
CA ALA A 53 -6.18 20.28 5.47
C ALA A 53 -5.98 18.76 5.68
N SER A 54 -7.08 18.04 5.89
CA SER A 54 -7.08 16.57 5.91
C SER A 54 -6.59 16.01 4.58
N PRO A 55 -5.88 14.86 4.60
CA PRO A 55 -5.36 14.24 3.39
C PRO A 55 -6.45 13.89 2.38
N VAL A 56 -6.24 14.25 1.11
CA VAL A 56 -7.10 13.88 -0.01
C VAL A 56 -6.34 12.92 -0.92
N SER A 57 -6.97 11.81 -1.32
CA SER A 57 -6.42 10.89 -2.31
C SER A 57 -6.56 11.46 -3.71
N ILE A 58 -5.47 11.44 -4.50
CA ILE A 58 -5.48 11.96 -5.87
C ILE A 58 -5.87 10.90 -6.92
N SER A 59 -5.95 9.64 -6.53
CA SER A 59 -6.41 8.53 -7.37
C SER A 59 -7.01 7.42 -6.51
N GLU A 60 -7.59 6.42 -7.17
CA GLU A 60 -8.02 5.16 -6.53
C GLU A 60 -6.89 4.11 -6.50
N ASP A 61 -5.74 4.41 -7.12
CA ASP A 61 -4.61 3.49 -7.20
C ASP A 61 -3.90 3.36 -5.86
N GLN A 62 -3.97 2.20 -5.26
CA GLN A 62 -3.27 1.84 -4.04
C GLN A 62 -1.97 1.14 -4.42
N GLY A 63 -0.84 1.75 -4.06
CA GLY A 63 0.47 1.25 -4.47
C GLY A 63 1.38 0.86 -3.31
N TRP A 64 2.57 0.38 -3.68
CA TRP A 64 3.72 0.32 -2.79
C TRP A 64 4.65 1.48 -3.11
N TRP A 65 4.10 2.71 -2.97
CA TRP A 65 4.79 3.93 -3.30
C TRP A 65 6.04 4.11 -2.45
N GLN A 66 7.18 4.41 -3.10
CA GLN A 66 8.49 4.50 -2.47
C GLN A 66 9.02 5.93 -2.42
N THR A 67 8.64 6.76 -3.40
CA THR A 67 9.13 8.13 -3.52
C THR A 67 8.16 8.98 -4.32
N VAL A 68 8.20 10.29 -4.09
CA VAL A 68 7.45 11.29 -4.85
C VAL A 68 8.33 12.52 -5.13
N LYS A 69 8.22 13.09 -6.32
CA LYS A 69 8.86 14.34 -6.75
C LYS A 69 7.87 15.19 -7.49
N ALA A 70 7.96 16.52 -7.31
CA ALA A 70 7.18 17.48 -8.08
C ALA A 70 8.06 18.07 -9.20
N LEU A 71 7.51 18.19 -10.39
CA LEU A 71 8.13 18.80 -11.57
C LEU A 71 7.05 19.21 -12.55
N ASP A 72 7.31 20.25 -13.32
CA ASP A 72 6.48 20.63 -14.48
C ASP A 72 6.93 19.73 -15.66
N TYR A 73 6.20 18.61 -15.89
CA TYR A 73 6.60 17.59 -16.87
C TYR A 73 6.23 18.00 -18.29
N ASP A 74 5.06 18.57 -18.49
CA ASP A 74 4.52 18.92 -19.81
C ASP A 74 4.75 20.40 -20.19
N GLN A 75 5.33 21.19 -19.28
CA GLN A 75 5.67 22.60 -19.43
C GLN A 75 4.45 23.52 -19.56
N ASP A 76 3.36 23.17 -18.89
CA ASP A 76 2.15 23.99 -18.80
C ASP A 76 2.20 25.00 -17.63
N GLY A 77 3.22 24.89 -16.78
CA GLY A 77 3.50 25.74 -15.62
C GLY A 77 2.89 25.23 -14.33
N ASP A 78 2.27 24.03 -14.32
CA ASP A 78 1.78 23.35 -13.13
C ASP A 78 2.79 22.31 -12.63
N LEU A 79 2.73 21.96 -11.35
CA LEU A 79 3.57 20.93 -10.81
C LEU A 79 2.87 19.58 -10.85
N ASP A 80 3.44 18.66 -11.63
CA ASP A 80 3.07 17.25 -11.68
C ASP A 80 3.78 16.43 -10.62
N LEU A 81 3.29 15.23 -10.35
CA LEU A 81 3.90 14.31 -9.41
C LEU A 81 4.49 13.10 -10.10
N LEU A 82 5.82 13.02 -10.16
CA LEU A 82 6.54 11.80 -10.53
C LEU A 82 6.60 10.88 -9.31
N VAL A 83 6.02 9.70 -9.42
CA VAL A 83 5.94 8.74 -8.32
C VAL A 83 6.66 7.45 -8.63
N GLY A 84 7.50 7.00 -7.70
CA GLY A 84 8.18 5.72 -7.74
C GLY A 84 7.41 4.66 -6.95
N ASN A 85 7.30 3.47 -7.53
CA ASN A 85 6.63 2.33 -6.92
C ASN A 85 7.58 1.12 -6.91
N LEU A 86 7.11 -0.08 -6.50
CA LEU A 86 7.89 -1.32 -6.53
C LEU A 86 8.44 -1.64 -7.92
N GLY A 87 7.69 -1.33 -8.96
CA GLY A 87 8.00 -1.65 -10.35
C GLY A 87 7.59 -3.06 -10.74
N LEU A 88 7.50 -3.30 -12.05
CA LEU A 88 7.08 -4.59 -12.62
C LEU A 88 8.21 -5.62 -12.74
N ASN A 89 9.45 -5.26 -12.39
CA ASN A 89 10.59 -6.19 -12.41
C ASN A 89 10.66 -7.02 -11.12
N SER A 90 9.54 -7.60 -10.73
CA SER A 90 9.42 -8.44 -9.55
C SER A 90 8.51 -9.64 -9.83
N LYS A 91 8.46 -10.60 -8.90
CA LYS A 91 7.49 -11.71 -8.96
C LYS A 91 6.07 -11.26 -8.61
N LEU A 92 5.94 -10.14 -7.94
CA LEU A 92 4.66 -9.56 -7.59
C LEU A 92 4.14 -8.74 -8.77
N GLN A 93 2.90 -8.98 -9.12
CA GLN A 93 2.14 -8.23 -10.10
C GLN A 93 0.83 -7.85 -9.46
N ALA A 94 0.31 -6.67 -9.78
CA ALA A 94 -0.98 -6.23 -9.27
C ALA A 94 -1.77 -5.47 -10.34
N THR A 95 -3.06 -5.66 -10.34
CA THR A 95 -4.04 -4.88 -11.11
C THR A 95 -5.29 -4.69 -10.24
N HIS A 96 -6.23 -3.87 -10.69
CA HIS A 96 -7.51 -3.70 -9.99
C HIS A 96 -8.29 -5.02 -9.87
N GLU A 97 -8.22 -5.90 -10.88
CA GLU A 97 -8.90 -7.20 -10.89
C GLU A 97 -8.15 -8.26 -10.07
N ALA A 98 -6.82 -8.11 -9.98
CA ALA A 98 -5.93 -9.06 -9.32
C ALA A 98 -4.92 -8.33 -8.40
N PRO A 99 -5.39 -7.67 -7.33
CA PRO A 99 -4.51 -6.91 -6.44
C PRO A 99 -3.68 -7.82 -5.53
N LEU A 100 -2.58 -7.28 -5.02
CA LEU A 100 -1.94 -7.83 -3.83
C LEU A 100 -2.82 -7.54 -2.62
N ARG A 101 -2.85 -8.48 -1.68
CA ARG A 101 -3.48 -8.28 -0.37
C ARG A 101 -2.54 -8.67 0.75
N MET A 102 -2.62 -7.93 1.84
CA MET A 102 -2.02 -8.28 3.11
C MET A 102 -3.15 -8.45 4.11
N TYR A 103 -3.39 -9.67 4.51
CA TYR A 103 -4.32 -9.99 5.58
C TYR A 103 -3.59 -9.85 6.92
N LEU A 104 -4.17 -9.11 7.84
CA LEU A 104 -3.68 -8.90 9.20
C LEU A 104 -4.70 -9.49 10.17
N ASN A 105 -4.39 -10.59 10.80
CA ASN A 105 -5.22 -11.25 11.80
C ASN A 105 -4.36 -12.16 12.68
N ASP A 106 -4.88 -12.60 13.80
CA ASP A 106 -4.31 -13.69 14.61
C ASP A 106 -4.79 -15.03 14.01
N PHE A 107 -3.96 -15.60 13.12
CA PHE A 107 -4.32 -16.81 12.39
C PHE A 107 -4.13 -18.12 13.18
N ASP A 108 -3.42 -18.09 14.32
CA ASP A 108 -3.18 -19.27 15.15
C ASP A 108 -3.66 -19.13 16.61
N ASP A 109 -4.43 -18.06 16.89
CA ASP A 109 -5.02 -17.76 18.20
C ASP A 109 -3.96 -17.64 19.33
N ASN A 110 -2.82 -17.03 19.00
CA ASN A 110 -1.72 -16.80 19.94
C ASN A 110 -1.71 -15.39 20.56
N GLY A 111 -2.63 -14.51 20.17
CA GLY A 111 -2.78 -13.13 20.62
C GLY A 111 -1.88 -12.14 19.87
N GLN A 112 -1.24 -12.52 18.77
CA GLN A 112 -0.43 -11.66 17.92
C GLN A 112 -0.98 -11.65 16.50
N GLN A 113 -0.86 -10.50 15.83
CA GLN A 113 -1.24 -10.40 14.41
C GLN A 113 -0.18 -11.06 13.52
N ASP A 114 -0.64 -11.88 12.60
CA ASP A 114 0.14 -12.53 11.56
C ASP A 114 -0.11 -11.86 10.20
N PRO A 115 0.88 -11.22 9.57
CA PRO A 115 0.73 -10.69 8.23
C PRO A 115 0.83 -11.80 7.17
N ILE A 116 -0.22 -11.99 6.37
CA ILE A 116 -0.26 -12.94 5.26
C ILE A 116 -0.35 -12.20 3.93
N LEU A 117 0.77 -12.10 3.21
CA LEU A 117 0.81 -11.54 1.87
C LEU A 117 0.31 -12.54 0.85
N THR A 118 -0.65 -12.11 0.01
CA THR A 118 -1.19 -12.87 -1.11
C THR A 118 -1.01 -12.14 -2.43
N TYR A 119 -1.06 -12.90 -3.52
CA TYR A 119 -0.98 -12.42 -4.90
C TYR A 119 -1.82 -13.31 -5.80
N ASP A 120 -2.20 -12.80 -6.96
CA ASP A 120 -2.83 -13.62 -7.99
C ASP A 120 -1.80 -14.54 -8.67
N LYS A 121 -2.10 -15.82 -8.71
CA LYS A 121 -1.36 -16.81 -9.47
C LYS A 121 -2.29 -17.47 -10.48
N LYS A 122 -2.35 -16.90 -11.69
CA LYS A 122 -3.19 -17.42 -12.80
C LYS A 122 -4.69 -17.48 -12.45
N GLY A 123 -5.22 -16.43 -11.86
CA GLY A 123 -6.62 -16.33 -11.47
C GLY A 123 -6.95 -17.00 -10.13
N VAL A 124 -5.93 -17.39 -9.35
CA VAL A 124 -6.11 -17.98 -8.03
C VAL A 124 -5.32 -17.17 -7.00
N GLU A 125 -6.01 -16.63 -6.00
CA GLU A 125 -5.36 -15.96 -4.88
C GLU A 125 -4.55 -16.97 -4.06
N SER A 126 -3.25 -16.74 -3.97
CA SER A 126 -2.27 -17.65 -3.38
C SER A 126 -1.35 -16.92 -2.41
N ILE A 127 -0.85 -17.61 -1.40
CA ILE A 127 0.10 -17.05 -0.44
C ILE A 127 1.47 -16.86 -1.10
N PHE A 128 2.07 -15.69 -0.90
CA PHE A 128 3.37 -15.35 -1.51
C PHE A 128 4.55 -16.06 -0.86
N VAL A 129 4.54 -16.24 0.46
CA VAL A 129 5.64 -16.84 1.19
C VAL A 129 5.73 -18.35 1.00
N SER A 130 6.94 -18.91 1.16
CA SER A 130 7.14 -20.36 1.06
C SER A 130 6.45 -21.11 2.20
N LYS A 131 6.08 -22.39 1.97
CA LYS A 131 5.58 -23.27 3.02
C LYS A 131 6.48 -23.27 4.26
N LYS A 132 7.80 -23.29 4.06
CA LYS A 132 8.78 -23.30 5.15
C LYS A 132 8.68 -22.04 6.02
N ASP A 133 8.49 -20.88 5.40
CA ASP A 133 8.42 -19.63 6.14
C ASP A 133 7.04 -19.46 6.80
N LEU A 134 5.97 -19.83 6.10
CA LEU A 134 4.63 -19.82 6.70
C LEU A 134 4.53 -20.77 7.90
N THR A 135 5.13 -21.96 7.84
CA THR A 135 5.11 -22.92 8.97
C THR A 135 5.98 -22.49 10.15
N LYS A 136 6.89 -21.53 9.99
CA LYS A 136 7.59 -20.91 11.13
C LYS A 136 6.69 -19.89 11.83
N GLN A 137 5.93 -19.12 11.05
CA GLN A 137 4.98 -18.13 11.53
C GLN A 137 3.76 -18.84 12.15
N LEU A 138 3.17 -19.79 11.44
CA LEU A 138 1.96 -20.55 11.80
C LEU A 138 2.27 -22.05 11.89
N PRO A 139 2.76 -22.56 13.03
CA PRO A 139 3.20 -23.96 13.16
C PRO A 139 2.08 -24.97 12.91
N GLY A 140 0.81 -24.61 13.17
CA GLY A 140 -0.36 -25.45 12.94
C GLY A 140 -0.53 -25.92 11.50
N ILE A 141 -0.18 -25.07 10.53
CA ILE A 141 -0.30 -25.35 9.08
C ILE A 141 0.55 -26.55 8.63
N LYS A 142 1.62 -26.87 9.36
CA LYS A 142 2.47 -28.02 9.04
C LYS A 142 1.71 -29.35 8.98
N LYS A 143 0.62 -29.49 9.73
CA LYS A 143 -0.19 -30.72 9.78
C LYS A 143 -1.15 -30.83 8.60
N GLU A 144 -1.52 -29.71 7.99
CA GLU A 144 -2.52 -29.66 6.91
C GLU A 144 -1.90 -29.96 5.55
N PHE A 145 -0.62 -29.60 5.35
CA PHE A 145 0.08 -29.79 4.09
C PHE A 145 1.36 -30.63 4.29
N LEU A 146 1.29 -31.88 3.87
CA LEU A 146 2.43 -32.81 4.01
C LEU A 146 3.56 -32.50 3.01
N ASP A 147 3.23 -31.99 1.82
CA ASP A 147 4.21 -31.72 0.77
C ASP A 147 4.15 -30.26 0.25
N HIS A 148 5.22 -29.85 -0.45
CA HIS A 148 5.37 -28.51 -0.98
C HIS A 148 4.47 -28.24 -2.21
N LYS A 149 4.13 -29.27 -2.98
CA LYS A 149 3.35 -29.15 -4.20
C LYS A 149 1.90 -28.82 -3.84
N THR A 150 1.31 -29.61 -2.94
CA THR A 150 -0.05 -29.38 -2.45
C THR A 150 -0.22 -27.98 -1.86
N TYR A 151 0.78 -27.52 -1.06
CA TYR A 151 0.79 -26.15 -0.54
C TYR A 151 0.83 -25.08 -1.66
N ALA A 152 1.71 -25.27 -2.65
CA ALA A 152 1.91 -24.28 -3.73
C ALA A 152 0.72 -24.16 -4.70
N GLU A 153 -0.17 -25.15 -4.70
CA GLU A 153 -1.39 -25.21 -5.52
C GLU A 153 -2.66 -24.88 -4.70
N ALA A 154 -2.56 -24.82 -3.38
CA ALA A 154 -3.70 -24.56 -2.50
C ALA A 154 -4.17 -23.10 -2.62
N PRO A 155 -5.45 -22.85 -2.92
CA PRO A 155 -6.04 -21.53 -2.80
C PRO A 155 -5.99 -21.03 -1.34
N LEU A 156 -5.91 -19.71 -1.14
CA LEU A 156 -5.91 -19.10 0.19
C LEU A 156 -7.07 -19.60 1.07
N ARG A 157 -8.29 -19.69 0.50
CA ARG A 157 -9.52 -20.13 1.17
C ARG A 157 -9.53 -21.61 1.57
N GLN A 158 -8.57 -22.39 1.12
CA GLN A 158 -8.36 -23.77 1.59
C GLN A 158 -7.51 -23.81 2.87
N LEU A 159 -6.66 -22.82 3.08
CA LEU A 159 -5.79 -22.71 4.25
C LEU A 159 -6.47 -22.01 5.43
N PHE A 160 -7.29 -21.01 5.12
CA PHE A 160 -7.94 -20.17 6.13
C PHE A 160 -9.45 -20.04 5.86
N SER A 161 -10.24 -20.08 6.94
CA SER A 161 -11.67 -19.84 6.86
C SER A 161 -11.96 -18.39 6.42
N GLU A 162 -13.15 -18.16 5.88
CA GLU A 162 -13.59 -16.81 5.50
C GLU A 162 -13.63 -15.85 6.70
N ASP A 163 -13.99 -16.34 7.88
CA ASP A 163 -14.01 -15.52 9.10
C ASP A 163 -12.63 -15.01 9.46
N LEU A 164 -11.59 -15.83 9.29
CA LEU A 164 -10.20 -15.43 9.50
C LEU A 164 -9.70 -14.47 8.42
N LEU A 165 -10.14 -14.62 7.18
CA LEU A 165 -9.75 -13.76 6.06
C LEU A 165 -10.51 -12.42 6.06
N ASN A 166 -11.70 -12.35 6.63
CA ASN A 166 -12.47 -11.12 6.82
C ASN A 166 -12.20 -10.45 8.18
N GLY A 167 -11.07 -10.79 8.82
CA GLY A 167 -10.65 -10.29 10.12
C GLY A 167 -10.40 -8.80 10.21
N ASP A 168 -9.51 -8.39 11.11
CA ASP A 168 -9.38 -6.99 11.55
C ASP A 168 -9.02 -6.00 10.44
N GLU A 169 -8.14 -6.38 9.50
CA GLU A 169 -7.67 -5.47 8.45
C GLU A 169 -7.18 -6.23 7.21
N VAL A 170 -7.54 -5.72 6.02
CA VAL A 170 -6.99 -6.16 4.74
C VAL A 170 -6.43 -4.96 3.98
N LEU A 171 -5.12 -4.92 3.83
CA LEU A 171 -4.44 -3.93 3.01
C LEU A 171 -4.41 -4.39 1.56
N VAL A 172 -4.63 -3.46 0.62
CA VAL A 172 -4.72 -3.76 -0.81
C VAL A 172 -3.71 -2.91 -1.58
N ALA A 173 -3.05 -3.52 -2.60
CA ALA A 173 -2.29 -2.77 -3.59
C ALA A 173 -2.66 -3.28 -4.99
N ASN A 174 -3.14 -2.38 -5.85
CA ASN A 174 -3.60 -2.67 -7.19
C ASN A 174 -2.73 -2.04 -8.28
N GLU A 175 -1.74 -1.22 -7.88
CA GLU A 175 -0.79 -0.58 -8.78
C GLU A 175 0.65 -0.71 -8.28
N LEU A 176 1.54 -1.22 -9.13
CA LEU A 176 2.97 -1.38 -8.81
C LEU A 176 3.88 -0.64 -9.79
N ARG A 177 3.33 -0.02 -10.84
CA ARG A 177 4.10 0.77 -11.80
C ARG A 177 4.51 2.10 -11.17
N PHE A 178 5.63 2.62 -11.57
CA PHE A 178 5.93 4.04 -11.42
C PHE A 178 5.20 4.85 -12.51
N GLY A 179 4.96 6.12 -12.27
CA GLY A 179 4.20 6.96 -13.20
C GLY A 179 4.29 8.44 -12.90
N ILE A 180 3.55 9.20 -13.66
CA ILE A 180 3.33 10.63 -13.46
C ILE A 180 1.83 10.84 -13.26
N PHE A 181 1.47 11.60 -12.26
CA PHE A 181 0.15 12.19 -12.09
C PHE A 181 0.23 13.61 -12.61
N GLU A 182 -0.40 13.88 -13.75
CA GLU A 182 -0.47 15.20 -14.35
C GLU A 182 -1.48 16.06 -13.61
N ASN A 183 -1.10 17.30 -13.29
CA ASN A 183 -1.94 18.32 -12.71
C ASN A 183 -2.40 19.25 -13.85
N ASN A 184 -3.68 19.28 -14.14
CA ASN A 184 -4.22 20.02 -15.29
C ASN A 184 -5.01 21.28 -14.89
N GLU A 185 -5.08 21.63 -13.62
CA GLU A 185 -5.94 22.72 -13.15
C GLU A 185 -5.27 23.68 -12.16
N GLY A 186 -4.04 23.44 -11.73
CA GLY A 186 -3.26 24.30 -10.81
C GLY A 186 -3.74 24.22 -9.37
#